data_da95df41f9e948f0ab8b9dcbc7b2e017
#
_entry.id   da95df41f9e948f0ab8b9dcbc7b2e017
#
_cell.length_a   1.000
_cell.length_b   1.000
_cell.length_c   1.000
_cell.angle_alpha   90.00
_cell.angle_beta   90.00
_cell.angle_gamma   90.00
#
_symmetry.space_group_name_H-M   'P 1'
#
loop_
_entity.id
_entity.type
_entity.pdbx_description
1 polymer ?
#
loop_
_entity_poly.entity_id
_entity_poly.type
_entity_poly.pdbx_seq_one_letter_code
_entity_poly.pdbx_strand_id
1 'polypeptide(L)'
;MKNKKLSSGLSLLEILVVVSIFAALGILITRSVLLTLGGGKKSESLIKVRENLNYSLSVIERNLRNANSITDCGNSNTSLIAYIDQNGNPAAFSCNNIGVSGSTGYIASGSARLSNDTVNVTSCSFTCSLGGNTPSSVTINVEALDNSASGIENSTVTTSTQVFLRNY
;
A
#
# COMPACT_ATOMS: atom_id res chain seq x y z
N MET A 1 62.38 -2.38 48.30
CA MET A 1 62.25 -3.24 47.07
C MET A 1 61.33 -2.49 46.09
N LYS A 2 61.89 -2.02 44.98
CA LYS A 2 61.16 -1.18 44.01
C LYS A 2 60.63 -2.11 42.88
N ASN A 3 59.32 -2.37 42.87
CA ASN A 3 58.69 -3.19 41.82
C ASN A 3 58.78 -2.45 40.47
N LYS A 4 59.60 -2.94 39.63
CA LYS A 4 59.77 -2.51 38.22
C LYS A 4 58.58 -3.07 37.43
N LYS A 5 57.55 -2.23 37.13
CA LYS A 5 56.47 -2.56 36.19
C LYS A 5 57.13 -2.79 34.82
N LEU A 6 57.12 -4.02 34.35
CA LEU A 6 57.44 -4.37 32.98
C LEU A 6 56.31 -3.80 32.10
N SER A 7 56.60 -2.75 31.35
CA SER A 7 55.74 -2.30 30.27
C SER A 7 55.89 -3.30 29.11
N SER A 8 54.90 -4.21 28.95
CA SER A 8 54.83 -5.07 27.78
C SER A 8 54.46 -4.22 26.58
N GLY A 9 55.40 -4.01 25.67
CA GLY A 9 55.13 -3.39 24.37
C GLY A 9 54.25 -4.33 23.54
N LEU A 10 53.18 -3.77 22.91
CA LEU A 10 52.35 -4.51 21.97
C LEU A 10 53.17 -5.02 20.77
N SER A 11 53.04 -6.28 20.41
CA SER A 11 53.68 -6.87 19.24
C SER A 11 53.02 -6.29 17.97
N LEU A 12 53.80 -6.03 16.93
CA LEU A 12 53.31 -5.56 15.64
C LEU A 12 52.25 -6.52 15.06
N LEU A 13 52.41 -7.80 15.29
CA LEU A 13 51.46 -8.86 14.92
C LEU A 13 50.14 -8.73 15.67
N GLU A 14 50.15 -8.37 16.96
CA GLU A 14 48.94 -8.18 17.78
C GLU A 14 48.12 -7.01 17.27
N ILE A 15 48.74 -5.88 16.92
CA ILE A 15 48.08 -4.73 16.33
C ILE A 15 47.45 -5.11 14.98
N LEU A 16 48.16 -5.88 14.12
CA LEU A 16 47.64 -6.28 12.83
C LEU A 16 46.38 -7.18 12.95
N VAL A 17 46.43 -8.12 13.91
CA VAL A 17 45.23 -8.97 14.19
C VAL A 17 44.07 -8.15 14.70
N VAL A 18 44.28 -7.21 15.63
CA VAL A 18 43.22 -6.36 16.16
C VAL A 18 42.62 -5.51 15.05
N VAL A 19 43.42 -4.87 14.21
CA VAL A 19 42.90 -4.03 13.09
C VAL A 19 42.10 -4.87 12.10
N SER A 20 42.54 -6.10 11.78
CA SER A 20 41.82 -6.97 10.87
C SER A 20 40.44 -7.40 11.41
N ILE A 21 40.37 -7.68 12.71
CA ILE A 21 39.07 -8.00 13.37
C ILE A 21 38.14 -6.77 13.37
N PHE A 22 38.66 -5.59 13.71
CA PHE A 22 37.86 -4.37 13.68
C PHE A 22 37.37 -4.03 12.26
N ALA A 23 38.20 -4.22 11.24
CA ALA A 23 37.78 -4.02 9.85
C ALA A 23 36.67 -4.98 9.45
N ALA A 24 36.79 -6.26 9.80
CA ALA A 24 35.73 -7.25 9.52
C ALA A 24 34.40 -6.91 10.22
N LEU A 25 34.45 -6.55 11.51
CA LEU A 25 33.28 -6.11 12.27
C LEU A 25 32.66 -4.84 11.69
N GLY A 26 33.47 -3.87 11.28
CA GLY A 26 32.97 -2.62 10.65
C GLY A 26 32.17 -2.88 9.37
N ILE A 27 32.62 -3.80 8.53
CA ILE A 27 31.90 -4.18 7.31
C ILE A 27 30.54 -4.82 7.64
N LEU A 28 30.50 -5.73 8.63
CA LEU A 28 29.26 -6.41 9.04
C LEU A 28 28.24 -5.42 9.61
N ILE A 29 28.68 -4.50 10.46
CA ILE A 29 27.82 -3.48 11.05
C ILE A 29 27.24 -2.56 9.97
N THR A 30 28.08 -2.08 9.04
CA THR A 30 27.65 -1.18 7.96
C THR A 30 26.58 -1.84 7.08
N ARG A 31 26.75 -3.10 6.70
CA ARG A 31 25.77 -3.85 5.92
C ARG A 31 24.45 -4.04 6.66
N SER A 32 24.53 -4.36 7.96
CA SER A 32 23.34 -4.51 8.81
C SER A 32 22.50 -3.23 8.88
N VAL A 33 23.15 -2.08 9.07
CA VAL A 33 22.47 -0.77 9.12
C VAL A 33 21.80 -0.45 7.77
N LEU A 34 22.47 -0.66 6.65
CA LEU A 34 21.90 -0.39 5.32
C LEU A 34 20.66 -1.26 5.04
N LEU A 35 20.69 -2.55 5.41
CA LEU A 35 19.55 -3.44 5.26
C LEU A 35 18.36 -3.01 6.12
N THR A 36 18.61 -2.56 7.36
CA THR A 36 17.58 -2.08 8.27
C THR A 36 16.90 -0.81 7.73
N LEU A 37 17.68 0.13 7.20
CA LEU A 37 17.16 1.36 6.60
C LEU A 37 16.30 1.09 5.36
N GLY A 38 16.73 0.18 4.48
CA GLY A 38 15.94 -0.22 3.31
C GLY A 38 14.62 -0.91 3.70
N GLY A 39 14.66 -1.78 4.71
CA GLY A 39 13.45 -2.42 5.25
C GLY A 39 12.46 -1.42 5.85
N GLY A 40 12.95 -0.40 6.55
CA GLY A 40 12.13 0.67 7.13
C GLY A 40 11.38 1.46 6.07
N LYS A 41 12.05 1.90 5.01
CA LYS A 41 11.42 2.64 3.89
C LYS A 41 10.36 1.81 3.17
N LYS A 42 10.63 0.53 2.92
CA LYS A 42 9.64 -0.39 2.32
C LYS A 42 8.39 -0.52 3.20
N SER A 43 8.55 -0.65 4.51
CA SER A 43 7.43 -0.73 5.46
C SER A 43 6.61 0.56 5.47
N GLU A 44 7.26 1.72 5.44
CA GLU A 44 6.58 3.03 5.38
C GLU A 44 5.76 3.18 4.10
N SER A 45 6.33 2.83 2.94
CA SER A 45 5.64 2.82 1.65
C SER A 45 4.38 1.93 1.68
N LEU A 46 4.50 0.70 2.20
CA LEU A 46 3.36 -0.21 2.34
C LEU A 46 2.26 0.34 3.26
N ILE A 47 2.62 0.97 4.37
CA ILE A 47 1.66 1.57 5.32
C ILE A 47 0.90 2.70 4.64
N LYS A 48 1.59 3.63 3.95
CA LYS A 48 0.96 4.73 3.21
C LYS A 48 -0.07 4.23 2.19
N VAL A 49 0.31 3.22 1.38
CA VAL A 49 -0.60 2.66 0.37
C VAL A 49 -1.82 2.02 1.03
N ARG A 50 -1.61 1.21 2.08
CA ARG A 50 -2.69 0.54 2.81
C ARG A 50 -3.66 1.52 3.46
N GLU A 51 -3.16 2.54 4.14
CA GLU A 51 -4.00 3.56 4.77
C GLU A 51 -4.85 4.30 3.74
N ASN A 52 -4.26 4.65 2.60
CA ASN A 52 -4.94 5.35 1.52
C ASN A 52 -6.04 4.48 0.88
N LEU A 53 -5.72 3.20 0.60
CA LEU A 53 -6.70 2.25 0.08
C LEU A 53 -7.82 1.99 1.09
N ASN A 54 -7.50 1.78 2.36
CA ASN A 54 -8.49 1.56 3.42
C ASN A 54 -9.43 2.76 3.56
N TYR A 55 -8.90 3.97 3.49
CA TYR A 55 -9.73 5.17 3.49
C TYR A 55 -10.69 5.19 2.29
N SER A 56 -10.15 5.02 1.08
CA SER A 56 -10.95 5.02 -0.16
C SER A 56 -12.03 3.94 -0.13
N LEU A 57 -11.66 2.71 0.25
CA LEU A 57 -12.60 1.59 0.35
C LEU A 57 -13.65 1.81 1.42
N SER A 58 -13.30 2.39 2.58
CA SER A 58 -14.27 2.69 3.64
C SER A 58 -15.31 3.72 3.22
N VAL A 59 -14.90 4.71 2.42
CA VAL A 59 -15.84 5.69 1.82
C VAL A 59 -16.79 5.00 0.86
N ILE A 60 -16.26 4.15 -0.03
CA ILE A 60 -17.07 3.40 -1.00
C ILE A 60 -18.04 2.47 -0.26
N GLU A 61 -17.52 1.68 0.68
CA GLU A 61 -18.32 0.73 1.48
C GLU A 61 -19.48 1.42 2.19
N ARG A 62 -19.21 2.55 2.87
CA ARG A 62 -20.23 3.29 3.59
C ARG A 62 -21.33 3.81 2.66
N ASN A 63 -20.93 4.36 1.50
CA ASN A 63 -21.92 4.90 0.56
C ASN A 63 -22.74 3.80 -0.12
N LEU A 64 -22.10 2.73 -0.58
CA LEU A 64 -22.79 1.61 -1.21
C LEU A 64 -23.70 0.87 -0.23
N ARG A 65 -23.29 0.70 1.03
CA ARG A 65 -24.13 0.07 2.07
C ARG A 65 -25.41 0.86 2.35
N ASN A 66 -25.35 2.18 2.22
CA ASN A 66 -26.50 3.08 2.42
C ASN A 66 -27.19 3.47 1.11
N ALA A 67 -26.76 2.93 -0.02
CA ALA A 67 -27.37 3.21 -1.32
C ALA A 67 -28.79 2.61 -1.42
N ASN A 68 -29.70 3.34 -2.03
CA ASN A 68 -31.04 2.87 -2.30
C ASN A 68 -31.06 1.81 -3.40
N SER A 69 -30.22 1.95 -4.42
CA SER A 69 -30.08 0.99 -5.53
C SER A 69 -28.78 1.17 -6.29
N ILE A 70 -28.32 0.10 -6.93
CA ILE A 70 -27.26 0.15 -7.95
C ILE A 70 -27.93 0.33 -9.31
N THR A 71 -27.53 1.37 -10.04
CA THR A 71 -28.11 1.68 -11.36
C THR A 71 -27.27 1.13 -12.51
N ASP A 72 -25.95 1.11 -12.35
CA ASP A 72 -25.06 0.53 -13.33
C ASP A 72 -23.88 -0.16 -12.61
N CYS A 73 -23.74 -1.42 -12.91
CA CYS A 73 -22.63 -2.23 -12.48
C CYS A 73 -22.43 -3.27 -13.59
N GLY A 74 -21.59 -2.99 -14.53
CA GLY A 74 -21.36 -3.87 -15.68
C GLY A 74 -21.24 -5.34 -15.30
N ASN A 75 -21.54 -6.22 -16.21
CA ASN A 75 -21.69 -7.65 -15.98
C ASN A 75 -20.41 -8.36 -15.50
N SER A 76 -19.23 -7.71 -15.57
CA SER A 76 -17.97 -8.22 -15.01
C SER A 76 -16.87 -7.16 -15.03
N ASN A 77 -16.17 -7.01 -13.91
CA ASN A 77 -14.92 -6.23 -13.77
C ASN A 77 -14.94 -4.84 -14.41
N THR A 78 -15.93 -4.02 -14.05
CA THR A 78 -16.01 -2.64 -14.54
C THR A 78 -15.17 -1.68 -13.72
N SER A 79 -14.66 -0.64 -14.36
CA SER A 79 -13.96 0.46 -13.69
C SER A 79 -14.90 1.54 -13.13
N LEU A 80 -16.20 1.35 -13.24
CA LEU A 80 -17.23 2.29 -12.80
C LEU A 80 -18.40 1.54 -12.16
N ILE A 81 -18.93 2.11 -11.08
CA ILE A 81 -20.19 1.70 -10.46
C ILE A 81 -21.05 2.94 -10.24
N ALA A 82 -22.27 2.92 -10.74
CA ALA A 82 -23.27 3.98 -10.52
C ALA A 82 -24.36 3.49 -9.58
N TYR A 83 -24.79 4.37 -8.67
CA TYR A 83 -25.79 4.06 -7.65
C TYR A 83 -26.64 5.28 -7.33
N ILE A 84 -27.79 5.05 -6.71
CA ILE A 84 -28.62 6.12 -6.11
C ILE A 84 -28.31 6.17 -4.62
N ASP A 85 -27.91 7.34 -4.13
CA ASP A 85 -27.60 7.55 -2.73
C ASP A 85 -28.85 7.48 -1.83
N GLN A 86 -28.66 7.55 -0.51
CA GLN A 86 -29.78 7.56 0.47
C GLN A 86 -30.76 8.73 0.30
N ASN A 87 -30.35 9.81 -0.39
CA ASN A 87 -31.19 10.99 -0.63
C ASN A 87 -31.89 10.95 -2.00
N GLY A 88 -31.70 9.87 -2.77
CA GLY A 88 -32.26 9.72 -4.10
C GLY A 88 -31.43 10.38 -5.22
N ASN A 89 -30.23 10.86 -4.94
CA ASN A 89 -29.38 11.48 -5.96
C ASN A 89 -28.48 10.44 -6.65
N PRO A 90 -28.26 10.59 -7.97
CA PRO A 90 -27.33 9.74 -8.68
C PRO A 90 -25.88 10.04 -8.27
N ALA A 91 -25.12 9.00 -8.00
CA ALA A 91 -23.72 9.06 -7.63
C ALA A 91 -22.93 7.93 -8.28
N ALA A 92 -21.63 8.05 -8.39
CA ALA A 92 -20.78 7.03 -8.98
C ALA A 92 -19.40 7.00 -8.36
N PHE A 93 -18.79 5.82 -8.31
CA PHE A 93 -17.36 5.62 -8.09
C PHE A 93 -16.72 5.16 -9.37
N SER A 94 -15.52 5.65 -9.64
CA SER A 94 -14.76 5.29 -10.85
C SER A 94 -13.29 5.10 -10.55
N CYS A 95 -12.67 4.22 -11.34
CA CYS A 95 -11.24 4.01 -11.38
C CYS A 95 -10.70 4.67 -12.65
N ASN A 96 -9.88 5.68 -12.49
CA ASN A 96 -9.40 6.52 -13.58
C ASN A 96 -7.91 6.34 -13.82
N ASN A 97 -7.46 6.49 -15.07
CA ASN A 97 -6.06 6.42 -15.51
C ASN A 97 -5.35 5.09 -15.18
N ILE A 98 -6.09 4.00 -15.02
CA ILE A 98 -5.53 2.69 -14.71
C ILE A 98 -4.71 2.18 -15.90
N GLY A 99 -3.41 1.87 -15.65
CA GLY A 99 -2.52 1.35 -16.68
C GLY A 99 -2.11 2.35 -17.76
N VAL A 100 -2.42 3.64 -17.63
CA VAL A 100 -2.04 4.68 -18.57
C VAL A 100 -0.61 5.12 -18.28
N SER A 101 0.28 4.97 -19.28
CA SER A 101 1.69 5.37 -19.17
C SER A 101 1.82 6.87 -18.89
N GLY A 102 2.63 7.24 -17.91
CA GLY A 102 2.86 8.65 -17.53
C GLY A 102 1.75 9.27 -16.68
N SER A 103 0.71 8.52 -16.34
CA SER A 103 -0.38 8.99 -15.48
C SER A 103 -0.48 8.14 -14.21
N THR A 104 -0.88 8.77 -13.10
CA THR A 104 -1.16 8.07 -11.84
C THR A 104 -2.62 7.62 -11.82
N GLY A 105 -2.84 6.31 -11.71
CA GLY A 105 -4.19 5.75 -11.54
C GLY A 105 -4.77 6.13 -10.17
N TYR A 106 -6.08 6.39 -10.13
CA TYR A 106 -6.74 6.81 -8.90
C TYR A 106 -8.22 6.38 -8.84
N ILE A 107 -8.74 6.35 -7.62
CA ILE A 107 -10.17 6.13 -7.35
C ILE A 107 -10.83 7.49 -7.14
N ALA A 108 -12.02 7.69 -7.73
CA ALA A 108 -12.81 8.90 -7.58
C ALA A 108 -14.25 8.62 -7.15
N SER A 109 -14.85 9.60 -6.48
CA SER A 109 -16.30 9.69 -6.20
C SER A 109 -16.83 10.87 -6.99
N GLY A 110 -17.54 10.60 -8.07
CA GLY A 110 -17.89 11.65 -9.04
C GLY A 110 -16.63 12.34 -9.61
N SER A 111 -16.52 13.65 -9.41
CA SER A 111 -15.33 14.42 -9.79
C SER A 111 -14.24 14.49 -8.70
N ALA A 112 -14.55 14.06 -7.48
CA ALA A 112 -13.62 14.15 -6.36
C ALA A 112 -12.69 12.91 -6.30
N ARG A 113 -11.39 13.14 -6.30
CA ARG A 113 -10.39 12.09 -6.12
C ARG A 113 -10.39 11.62 -4.65
N LEU A 114 -10.46 10.31 -4.42
CA LEU A 114 -10.40 9.68 -3.09
C LEU A 114 -8.99 9.24 -2.72
N SER A 115 -8.24 8.68 -3.68
CA SER A 115 -6.86 8.26 -3.45
C SER A 115 -5.88 9.43 -3.59
N ASN A 116 -4.83 9.46 -2.77
CA ASN A 116 -3.79 10.50 -2.80
C ASN A 116 -2.90 10.36 -4.06
N ASP A 117 -2.27 11.47 -4.49
CA ASP A 117 -1.33 11.53 -5.63
C ASP A 117 -0.06 10.70 -5.42
N THR A 118 0.29 10.43 -4.16
CA THR A 118 1.42 9.56 -3.81
C THR A 118 1.14 8.07 -4.03
N VAL A 119 -0.14 7.68 -4.22
CA VAL A 119 -0.56 6.29 -4.46
C VAL A 119 -1.01 6.14 -5.90
N ASN A 120 -0.38 5.22 -6.61
CA ASN A 120 -0.76 4.84 -7.96
C ASN A 120 -1.58 3.56 -7.94
N VAL A 121 -2.85 3.64 -8.32
CA VAL A 121 -3.74 2.49 -8.48
C VAL A 121 -3.43 1.83 -9.81
N THR A 122 -2.94 0.59 -9.78
CA THR A 122 -2.53 -0.18 -10.97
C THR A 122 -3.62 -1.09 -11.49
N SER A 123 -4.51 -1.54 -10.61
CA SER A 123 -5.69 -2.32 -10.96
C SER A 123 -6.86 -1.93 -10.07
N CYS A 124 -8.05 -1.82 -10.64
CA CYS A 124 -9.25 -1.48 -9.90
C CYS A 124 -10.47 -2.02 -10.66
N SER A 125 -11.31 -2.77 -9.97
CA SER A 125 -12.53 -3.32 -10.58
C SER A 125 -13.65 -3.44 -9.56
N PHE A 126 -14.86 -3.23 -10.05
CA PHE A 126 -16.12 -3.49 -9.35
C PHE A 126 -16.81 -4.70 -9.99
N THR A 127 -17.27 -5.62 -9.17
CA THR A 127 -18.04 -6.79 -9.60
C THR A 127 -19.32 -6.87 -8.77
N CYS A 128 -20.47 -6.86 -9.42
CA CYS A 128 -21.75 -6.92 -8.76
C CYS A 128 -22.39 -8.31 -8.88
N SER A 129 -22.93 -8.79 -7.76
CA SER A 129 -23.88 -9.89 -7.72
C SER A 129 -25.23 -9.29 -7.36
N LEU A 130 -26.06 -9.11 -8.39
CA LEU A 130 -27.41 -8.54 -8.23
C LEU A 130 -28.38 -9.68 -8.04
N GLY A 131 -28.86 -9.84 -6.82
CA GLY A 131 -30.06 -10.52 -6.37
C GLY A 131 -30.57 -11.80 -7.07
N GLY A 132 -31.25 -12.55 -6.37
CA GLY A 132 -31.93 -13.78 -6.58
C GLY A 132 -32.30 -14.31 -5.22
N ASN A 133 -31.78 -15.46 -4.84
CA ASN A 133 -31.93 -16.02 -3.49
C ASN A 133 -30.81 -15.55 -2.52
N THR A 134 -29.90 -14.69 -2.97
CA THR A 134 -28.78 -14.15 -2.17
C THR A 134 -28.87 -12.61 -2.12
N PRO A 135 -28.47 -11.98 -1.01
CA PRO A 135 -28.42 -10.52 -0.95
C PRO A 135 -27.48 -9.95 -2.00
N SER A 136 -27.91 -8.85 -2.62
CA SER A 136 -27.08 -8.14 -3.59
C SER A 136 -25.77 -7.69 -2.95
N SER A 137 -24.65 -7.90 -3.63
CA SER A 137 -23.33 -7.52 -3.14
C SER A 137 -22.47 -6.93 -4.24
N VAL A 138 -21.56 -6.05 -3.83
CA VAL A 138 -20.52 -5.48 -4.68
C VAL A 138 -19.16 -5.88 -4.13
N THR A 139 -18.37 -6.55 -4.95
CA THR A 139 -16.97 -6.86 -4.66
C THR A 139 -16.09 -5.83 -5.33
N ILE A 140 -15.17 -5.25 -4.58
CA ILE A 140 -14.24 -4.22 -5.02
C ILE A 140 -12.84 -4.80 -4.89
N ASN A 141 -12.11 -4.90 -6.00
CA ASN A 141 -10.73 -5.34 -6.02
C ASN A 141 -9.85 -4.17 -6.43
N VAL A 142 -8.83 -3.88 -5.64
CA VAL A 142 -7.90 -2.78 -5.90
C VAL A 142 -6.48 -3.25 -5.66
N GLU A 143 -5.61 -2.88 -6.57
CA GLU A 143 -4.16 -3.03 -6.45
C GLU A 143 -3.51 -1.67 -6.63
N ALA A 144 -2.58 -1.32 -5.75
CA ALA A 144 -1.88 -0.05 -5.80
C ALA A 144 -0.46 -0.16 -5.28
N LEU A 145 0.36 0.83 -5.65
CA LEU A 145 1.75 0.97 -5.21
C LEU A 145 2.04 2.43 -4.82
N ASP A 146 3.13 2.63 -4.10
CA ASP A 146 3.63 3.97 -3.78
C ASP A 146 4.31 4.57 -5.01
N ASN A 147 3.78 5.68 -5.51
CA ASN A 147 4.32 6.38 -6.68
C ASN A 147 5.68 7.05 -6.44
N SER A 148 6.04 7.27 -5.16
CA SER A 148 7.33 7.87 -4.77
C SER A 148 8.42 6.83 -4.52
N ALA A 149 8.08 5.55 -4.36
CA ALA A 149 9.03 4.48 -4.14
C ALA A 149 9.59 3.97 -5.47
N SER A 150 10.87 3.61 -5.49
CA SER A 150 11.54 3.08 -6.66
C SER A 150 12.36 1.84 -6.35
N GLY A 151 12.52 0.94 -7.32
CA GLY A 151 13.34 -0.27 -7.18
C GLY A 151 12.81 -1.25 -6.14
N ILE A 152 13.65 -1.69 -5.23
CA ILE A 152 13.35 -2.72 -4.21
C ILE A 152 12.34 -2.21 -3.15
N GLU A 153 12.21 -0.91 -3.00
CA GLU A 153 11.30 -0.25 -2.06
C GLU A 153 9.86 -0.24 -2.58
N ASN A 154 9.66 -0.41 -3.90
CA ASN A 154 8.34 -0.43 -4.51
C ASN A 154 7.65 -1.77 -4.23
N SER A 155 6.51 -1.72 -3.56
CA SER A 155 5.71 -2.89 -3.21
C SER A 155 4.25 -2.63 -3.53
N THR A 156 3.64 -3.59 -4.20
CA THR A 156 2.20 -3.59 -4.48
C THR A 156 1.41 -4.05 -3.26
N VAL A 157 0.28 -3.40 -3.05
CA VAL A 157 -0.74 -3.79 -2.06
C VAL A 157 -2.01 -4.14 -2.82
N THR A 158 -2.47 -5.36 -2.65
CA THR A 158 -3.74 -5.83 -3.18
C THR A 158 -4.75 -5.92 -2.04
N THR A 159 -5.93 -5.36 -2.24
CA THR A 159 -7.03 -5.39 -1.28
C THR A 159 -8.32 -5.72 -2.00
N SER A 160 -9.13 -6.59 -1.40
CA SER A 160 -10.47 -6.93 -1.86
C SER A 160 -11.46 -6.70 -0.72
N THR A 161 -12.59 -6.08 -1.03
CA THR A 161 -13.68 -5.89 -0.07
C THR A 161 -15.02 -6.23 -0.70
N GLN A 162 -15.93 -6.82 0.07
CA GLN A 162 -17.29 -7.14 -0.37
C GLN A 162 -18.29 -6.39 0.49
N VAL A 163 -19.17 -5.65 -0.19
CA VAL A 163 -20.20 -4.84 0.43
C VAL A 163 -21.55 -5.47 0.12
N PHE A 164 -22.31 -5.80 1.15
CA PHE A 164 -23.69 -6.24 1.02
C PHE A 164 -24.63 -5.03 1.05
N LEU A 165 -25.49 -4.94 0.07
CA LEU A 165 -26.47 -3.86 -0.03
C LEU A 165 -27.62 -4.13 0.97
N ARG A 166 -28.12 -3.07 1.58
CA ARG A 166 -29.34 -3.15 2.36
C ARG A 166 -30.51 -3.23 1.37
N ASN A 167 -31.08 -4.42 1.25
CA ASN A 167 -32.38 -4.55 0.58
C ASN A 167 -33.43 -4.08 1.58
N TYR A 168 -34.07 -2.98 1.26
CA TYR A 168 -35.30 -2.57 1.89
C TYR A 168 -36.49 -3.03 1.03
#